data_69d2848c0cecaacc9fdd79a5eff3e375
#
_entry.id   69d2848c0cecaacc9fdd79a5eff3e375
#
_cell.length_a   1.000
_cell.length_b   1.000
_cell.length_c   1.000
_cell.angle_alpha   90.00
_cell.angle_beta   90.00
_cell.angle_gamma   90.00
#
_symmetry.space_group_name_H-M   'P 1'
#
loop_
_entity.id
_entity.type
_entity.pdbx_description
1 polymer ?
#
loop_
_entity_poly.entity_id
_entity_poly.type
_entity_poly.pdbx_seq_one_letter_code
_entity_poly.pdbx_strand_id
1 'polypeptide(L)'
;MNKKLIAILFMMAPLAIFAQKFGHLNSADIIQVMPEYTTAQTELQKLEKQYSDELKMMETELSKKSEEYEAQKATLPANIQQRREQELQELYGRMQQYYQQSQQELAQASQEKMAALTEK
;
A
#
# COMPACT_ATOMS: atom_id res chain seq x y z
N MET A 1 -23.04 -18.08 -21.79
CA MET A 1 -22.23 -17.09 -22.44
C MET A 1 -20.80 -17.28 -22.11
N ASN A 2 -20.16 -17.65 -21.50
CA ASN A 2 -18.75 -17.43 -21.26
C ASN A 2 -17.99 -18.61 -20.68
N LYS A 3 -18.58 -19.81 -20.85
CA LYS A 3 -17.88 -21.03 -20.47
C LYS A 3 -16.61 -21.24 -21.32
N LYS A 4 -16.64 -20.77 -22.56
CA LYS A 4 -15.47 -20.83 -23.47
C LYS A 4 -14.41 -19.79 -23.11
N LEU A 5 -14.83 -18.61 -22.68
CA LEU A 5 -13.91 -17.55 -22.22
C LEU A 5 -13.26 -17.91 -20.89
N ILE A 6 -14.02 -18.50 -19.98
CA ILE A 6 -13.51 -18.98 -18.70
C ILE A 6 -12.52 -20.13 -18.90
N ALA A 7 -12.79 -21.01 -19.85
CA ALA A 7 -11.90 -22.10 -20.20
C ALA A 7 -10.58 -21.60 -20.78
N ILE A 8 -10.63 -20.55 -21.61
CA ILE A 8 -9.42 -19.94 -22.18
C ILE A 8 -8.59 -19.25 -21.11
N LEU A 9 -9.25 -18.54 -20.19
CA LEU A 9 -8.58 -17.90 -19.08
C LEU A 9 -7.91 -18.92 -18.15
N PHE A 10 -8.58 -20.06 -17.93
CA PHE A 10 -8.05 -21.13 -17.10
C PHE A 10 -6.87 -21.85 -17.76
N MET A 11 -6.86 -21.88 -19.10
CA MET A 11 -5.80 -22.54 -19.85
C MET A 11 -4.51 -21.71 -19.91
N MET A 12 -4.61 -20.39 -19.78
CA MET A 12 -3.43 -19.52 -19.79
C MET A 12 -2.76 -19.41 -18.42
N ALA A 13 -3.51 -19.61 -17.34
CA ALA A 13 -2.99 -19.47 -15.99
C ALA A 13 -1.87 -20.48 -15.65
N PRO A 14 -1.97 -21.76 -15.99
CA PRO A 14 -0.89 -22.70 -15.66
C PRO A 14 0.42 -22.47 -16.42
N LEU A 15 0.33 -21.92 -17.62
CA LEU A 15 1.54 -21.62 -18.39
C LEU A 15 2.37 -20.48 -17.77
N ALA A 16 1.70 -19.48 -17.23
CA ALA A 16 2.37 -18.37 -16.55
C ALA A 16 3.08 -18.85 -15.28
N ILE A 17 2.46 -19.77 -14.54
CA ILE A 17 3.04 -20.32 -13.32
C ILE A 17 4.30 -21.14 -13.65
N PHE A 18 4.25 -21.92 -14.72
CA PHE A 18 5.40 -22.71 -15.15
C PHE A 18 6.57 -21.83 -15.60
N ALA A 19 6.28 -20.77 -16.34
CA ALA A 19 7.31 -19.85 -16.80
C ALA A 19 8.01 -19.13 -15.63
N GLN A 20 7.25 -18.72 -14.63
CA GLN A 20 7.81 -18.08 -13.43
C GLN A 20 8.68 -19.06 -12.63
N LYS A 21 8.27 -20.31 -12.53
CA LYS A 21 8.99 -21.32 -11.78
C LYS A 21 10.35 -21.66 -12.41
N PHE A 22 10.43 -21.69 -13.73
CA PHE A 22 11.68 -21.96 -14.43
C PHE A 22 12.64 -20.78 -14.48
N GLY A 23 12.11 -19.55 -14.58
CA GLY A 23 12.93 -18.36 -14.71
C GLY A 23 13.66 -17.94 -13.44
N HIS A 24 13.18 -18.35 -12.27
CA HIS A 24 13.69 -17.87 -11.00
C HIS A 24 14.29 -18.93 -10.08
N LEU A 25 14.35 -20.16 -10.53
CA LEU A 25 14.67 -21.29 -9.65
C LEU A 25 16.06 -21.19 -9.00
N ASN A 26 17.06 -20.68 -9.71
CA ASN A 26 18.43 -20.65 -9.22
C ASN A 26 18.79 -19.37 -8.47
N SER A 27 18.35 -18.21 -8.97
CA SER A 27 18.70 -16.94 -8.36
C SER A 27 17.85 -16.60 -7.14
N ALA A 28 16.56 -16.95 -7.16
CA ALA A 28 15.67 -16.68 -6.04
C ALA A 28 16.03 -17.53 -4.81
N ASP A 29 16.39 -18.79 -5.01
CA ASP A 29 16.77 -19.68 -3.91
C ASP A 29 18.07 -19.23 -3.23
N ILE A 30 19.03 -18.75 -4.00
CA ILE A 30 20.30 -18.25 -3.47
C ILE A 30 20.08 -16.96 -2.67
N ILE A 31 19.25 -16.05 -3.18
CA ILE A 31 18.95 -14.79 -2.51
C ILE A 31 18.22 -15.04 -1.18
N GLN A 32 17.28 -15.99 -1.17
CA GLN A 32 16.48 -16.28 0.01
C GLN A 32 17.29 -16.83 1.19
N VAL A 33 18.39 -17.52 0.94
CA VAL A 33 19.26 -18.05 2.02
C VAL A 33 20.28 -17.04 2.52
N MET A 34 20.40 -15.88 1.90
CA MET A 34 21.34 -14.85 2.33
C MET A 34 20.82 -14.12 3.57
N PRO A 35 21.67 -13.89 4.60
CA PRO A 35 21.26 -13.10 5.76
C PRO A 35 20.81 -11.69 5.39
N GLU A 36 21.40 -11.08 4.36
CA GLU A 36 21.04 -9.76 3.87
C GLU A 36 19.61 -9.73 3.34
N TYR A 37 19.14 -10.83 2.73
CA TYR A 37 17.77 -10.94 2.27
C TYR A 37 16.80 -10.86 3.46
N THR A 38 17.07 -11.60 4.52
CA THR A 38 16.24 -11.59 5.73
C THR A 38 16.22 -10.20 6.37
N THR A 39 17.35 -9.53 6.43
CA THR A 39 17.46 -8.17 6.95
C THR A 39 16.64 -7.20 6.09
N ALA A 40 16.75 -7.30 4.76
CA ALA A 40 16.00 -6.47 3.83
C ALA A 40 14.50 -6.67 3.99
N GLN A 41 14.06 -7.91 4.11
CA GLN A 41 12.65 -8.24 4.35
C GLN A 41 12.15 -7.64 5.66
N THR A 42 12.92 -7.75 6.72
CA THR A 42 12.57 -7.20 8.03
C THR A 42 12.44 -5.67 7.97
N GLU A 43 13.36 -5.01 7.29
CA GLU A 43 13.33 -3.55 7.15
C GLU A 43 12.13 -3.09 6.32
N LEU A 44 11.81 -3.82 5.25
CA LEU A 44 10.62 -3.52 4.44
C LEU A 44 9.33 -3.71 5.23
N GLN A 45 9.25 -4.75 6.04
CA GLN A 45 8.10 -4.99 6.90
C GLN A 45 7.94 -3.89 7.95
N LYS A 46 9.03 -3.41 8.52
CA LYS A 46 9.01 -2.29 9.46
C LYS A 46 8.51 -1.01 8.79
N LEU A 47 9.01 -0.74 7.59
CA LEU A 47 8.62 0.44 6.82
C LEU A 47 7.14 0.38 6.46
N GLU A 48 6.67 -0.78 5.99
CA GLU A 48 5.27 -1.01 5.68
C GLU A 48 4.39 -0.80 6.91
N LYS A 49 4.82 -1.30 8.07
CA LYS A 49 4.09 -1.12 9.32
C LYS A 49 4.03 0.35 9.73
N GLN A 50 5.13 1.08 9.59
CA GLN A 50 5.17 2.52 9.89
C GLN A 50 4.17 3.29 9.03
N TYR A 51 4.11 3.00 7.74
CA TYR A 51 3.15 3.66 6.84
C TYR A 51 1.72 3.26 7.16
N SER A 52 1.49 1.99 7.46
CA SER A 52 0.16 1.49 7.84
C SER A 52 -0.32 2.12 9.14
N ASP A 53 0.55 2.21 10.14
CA ASP A 53 0.22 2.83 11.44
C ASP A 53 -0.11 4.32 11.26
N GLU A 54 0.66 5.03 10.45
CA GLU A 54 0.44 6.45 10.17
C GLU A 54 -0.89 6.67 9.45
N LEU A 55 -1.19 5.85 8.44
CA LEU A 55 -2.48 5.90 7.74
C LEU A 55 -3.64 5.65 8.68
N LYS A 56 -3.48 4.69 9.58
CA LYS A 56 -4.51 4.37 10.57
C LYS A 56 -4.75 5.53 11.53
N MET A 57 -3.69 6.22 11.94
CA MET A 57 -3.80 7.43 12.75
C MET A 57 -4.54 8.54 11.99
N MET A 58 -4.24 8.72 10.71
CA MET A 58 -4.92 9.69 9.85
C MET A 58 -6.40 9.37 9.70
N GLU A 59 -6.74 8.09 9.50
CA GLU A 59 -8.12 7.63 9.41
C GLU A 59 -8.87 7.90 10.72
N THR A 60 -8.24 7.59 11.85
CA THR A 60 -8.81 7.83 13.16
C THR A 60 -9.07 9.31 13.41
N GLU A 61 -8.12 10.17 13.05
CA GLU A 61 -8.25 11.61 13.16
C GLU A 61 -9.39 12.14 12.29
N LEU A 62 -9.46 11.66 11.03
CA LEU A 62 -10.51 12.06 10.11
C LEU A 62 -11.89 11.64 10.63
N SER A 63 -12.01 10.41 11.10
CA SER A 63 -13.26 9.87 11.66
C SER A 63 -13.69 10.67 12.87
N LYS A 64 -12.78 10.95 13.78
CA LYS A 64 -13.06 11.71 15.00
C LYS A 64 -13.52 13.13 14.67
N LYS A 65 -12.81 13.82 13.79
CA LYS A 65 -13.18 15.18 13.39
C LYS A 65 -14.51 15.23 12.65
N SER A 66 -14.77 14.22 11.82
CA SER A 66 -16.04 14.09 11.11
C SER A 66 -17.20 13.89 12.08
N GLU A 67 -17.03 13.05 13.08
CA GLU A 67 -18.04 12.81 14.11
C GLU A 67 -18.30 14.07 14.95
N GLU A 68 -17.24 14.76 15.35
CA GLU A 68 -17.33 16.02 16.08
C GLU A 68 -18.08 17.08 15.28
N TYR A 69 -17.77 17.17 13.99
CA TYR A 69 -18.45 18.10 13.09
C TYR A 69 -19.94 17.77 12.98
N GLU A 70 -20.29 16.51 12.75
CA GLU A 70 -21.69 16.09 12.64
C GLU A 70 -22.47 16.39 13.93
N ALA A 71 -21.85 16.22 15.09
CA ALA A 71 -22.47 16.52 16.37
C ALA A 71 -22.70 18.01 16.58
N GLN A 72 -21.85 18.87 16.03
CA GLN A 72 -21.88 20.32 16.24
C GLN A 72 -22.50 21.09 15.08
N LYS A 73 -22.74 20.44 13.96
CA LYS A 73 -23.15 21.07 12.70
C LYS A 73 -24.34 22.02 12.86
N ALA A 74 -25.36 21.60 13.60
CA ALA A 74 -26.59 22.36 13.77
C ALA A 74 -26.37 23.65 14.57
N THR A 75 -25.33 23.71 15.39
CA THR A 75 -25.05 24.88 16.26
C THR A 75 -24.01 25.83 15.69
N LEU A 76 -23.33 25.43 14.61
CA LEU A 76 -22.27 26.23 14.01
C LEU A 76 -22.82 27.22 12.99
N PRO A 77 -22.28 28.46 12.94
CA PRO A 77 -22.59 29.40 11.87
C PRO A 77 -22.17 28.85 10.49
N ALA A 78 -22.83 29.33 9.44
CA ALA A 78 -22.61 28.83 8.09
C ALA A 78 -21.14 28.93 7.63
N ASN A 79 -20.46 30.02 7.96
CA ASN A 79 -19.05 30.21 7.60
C ASN A 79 -18.13 29.22 8.33
N ILE A 80 -18.46 28.85 9.56
CA ILE A 80 -17.71 27.87 10.34
C ILE A 80 -17.96 26.46 9.79
N GLN A 81 -19.23 26.15 9.44
CA GLN A 81 -19.55 24.87 8.79
C GLN A 81 -18.72 24.67 7.53
N GLN A 82 -18.67 25.70 6.68
CA GLN A 82 -17.91 25.64 5.43
C GLN A 82 -16.43 25.42 5.68
N ARG A 83 -15.87 26.09 6.68
CA ARG A 83 -14.46 25.92 7.05
C ARG A 83 -14.18 24.50 7.55
N ARG A 84 -15.09 23.94 8.37
CA ARG A 84 -14.93 22.58 8.89
C ARG A 84 -15.01 21.53 7.77
N GLU A 85 -15.94 21.71 6.85
CA GLU A 85 -16.05 20.83 5.68
C GLU A 85 -14.79 20.88 4.82
N GLN A 86 -14.24 22.06 4.63
CA GLN A 86 -13.01 22.25 3.88
C GLN A 86 -11.81 21.58 4.57
N GLU A 87 -11.70 21.71 5.89
CA GLU A 87 -10.67 21.05 6.68
C GLU A 87 -10.74 19.53 6.56
N LEU A 88 -11.95 18.96 6.57
CA LEU A 88 -12.16 17.54 6.41
C LEU A 88 -11.76 17.06 5.02
N GLN A 89 -12.08 17.81 3.99
CA GLN A 89 -11.67 17.51 2.62
C GLN A 89 -10.14 17.56 2.46
N GLU A 90 -9.51 18.55 3.05
CA GLU A 90 -8.04 18.67 3.04
C GLU A 90 -7.37 17.50 3.75
N LEU A 91 -7.91 17.09 4.89
CA LEU A 91 -7.38 15.96 5.65
C LEU A 91 -7.51 14.66 4.87
N TYR A 92 -8.66 14.46 4.22
CA TYR A 92 -8.90 13.30 3.36
C TYR A 92 -7.93 13.28 2.17
N GLY A 93 -7.73 14.43 1.55
CA GLY A 93 -6.79 14.58 0.45
C GLY A 93 -5.35 14.25 0.86
N ARG A 94 -4.92 14.73 2.02
CA ARG A 94 -3.60 14.41 2.57
C ARG A 94 -3.43 12.92 2.85
N MET A 95 -4.48 12.29 3.36
CA MET A 95 -4.46 10.86 3.64
C MET A 95 -4.27 10.05 2.35
N GLN A 96 -5.01 10.41 1.30
CA GLN A 96 -4.87 9.75 -0.01
C GLN A 96 -3.49 9.99 -0.61
N GLN A 97 -2.99 11.21 -0.54
CA GLN A 97 -1.67 11.55 -1.04
C GLN A 97 -0.58 10.79 -0.29
N TYR A 98 -0.70 10.70 1.02
CA TYR A 98 0.22 9.93 1.85
C TYR A 98 0.20 8.45 1.49
N TYR A 99 -0.99 7.90 1.25
CA TYR A 99 -1.13 6.51 0.82
C TYR A 99 -0.39 6.25 -0.50
N GLN A 100 -0.62 7.09 -1.50
CA GLN A 100 0.04 6.96 -2.80
C GLN A 100 1.55 7.10 -2.68
N GLN A 101 2.01 8.08 -1.93
CA GLN A 101 3.42 8.33 -1.70
C GLN A 101 4.08 7.16 -0.98
N SER A 102 3.43 6.62 0.05
CA SER A 102 3.96 5.48 0.79
C SER A 102 4.05 4.22 -0.07
N GLN A 103 3.09 4.00 -0.97
CA GLN A 103 3.16 2.88 -1.91
C GLN A 103 4.35 3.03 -2.87
N GLN A 104 4.59 4.22 -3.37
CA GLN A 104 5.74 4.50 -4.24
C GLN A 104 7.06 4.31 -3.49
N GLU A 105 7.15 4.81 -2.27
CA GLU A 105 8.35 4.69 -1.45
C GLU A 105 8.64 3.23 -1.07
N LEU A 106 7.60 2.44 -0.77
CA LEU A 106 7.75 1.02 -0.52
C LEU A 106 8.24 0.27 -1.75
N ALA A 107 7.69 0.57 -2.92
CA ALA A 107 8.13 -0.04 -4.17
C ALA A 107 9.58 0.31 -4.47
N GLN A 108 9.96 1.57 -4.31
CA GLN A 108 11.32 2.03 -4.51
C GLN A 108 12.30 1.39 -3.53
N ALA A 109 11.95 1.34 -2.25
CA ALA A 109 12.77 0.71 -1.22
C ALA A 109 12.96 -0.78 -1.50
N SER A 110 11.91 -1.45 -1.96
CA SER A 110 11.97 -2.86 -2.35
C SER A 110 12.94 -3.08 -3.50
N GLN A 111 12.83 -2.24 -4.53
CA GLN A 111 13.74 -2.32 -5.69
C GLN A 111 15.20 -2.07 -5.31
N GLU A 112 15.44 -1.05 -4.50
CA GLU A 112 16.79 -0.71 -4.06
C GLU A 112 17.43 -1.84 -3.24
N LYS A 113 16.65 -2.43 -2.33
CA LYS A 113 17.16 -3.52 -1.49
C LYS A 113 17.43 -4.79 -2.30
N MET A 114 16.55 -5.10 -3.25
CA MET A 114 16.76 -6.25 -4.13
C MET A 114 17.93 -6.04 -5.08
N ALA A 115 18.10 -4.84 -5.61
CA ALA A 115 19.24 -4.49 -6.45
C ALA A 115 20.56 -4.63 -5.69
N ALA A 116 20.61 -4.18 -4.44
CA ALA A 116 21.79 -4.30 -3.59
C ALA A 116 22.16 -5.77 -3.34
N LEU A 117 21.15 -6.64 -3.20
CA LEU A 117 21.38 -8.08 -3.03
C LEU A 117 21.90 -8.75 -4.30
N THR A 118 21.44 -8.32 -5.46
CA THR A 118 21.85 -8.93 -6.74
C THR A 118 23.23 -8.49 -7.20
N GLU A 119 23.73 -7.37 -6.72
CA GLU A 119 25.08 -6.91 -7.03
C GLU A 119 26.18 -7.71 -6.30
N LYS A 120 25.83 -8.42 -5.27
CA LYS A 120 26.74 -9.29 -4.53
C LYS A 120 26.72 -10.70 -5.10
#